data_1f20faf007bfe0cf4bca4b5f362552af
#
_entry.id   1f20faf007bfe0cf4bca4b5f362552af
#
_cell.length_a   1.000
_cell.length_b   1.000
_cell.length_c   1.000
_cell.angle_alpha   90.00
_cell.angle_beta   90.00
_cell.angle_gamma   90.00
#
_symmetry.space_group_name_H-M   'P 1'
#
loop_
_entity.id
_entity.type
_entity.pdbx_description
1 polymer ?
#
loop_
_entity_poly.entity_id
_entity_poly.type
_entity_poly.pdbx_seq_one_letter_code
_entity_poly.pdbx_strand_id
1 'polypeptide(L)'
;MQLIVASHPASLEHDTSRNHPESPQRVPAVLAGLKESSVTLHSITSPEVDRKDLERVHDHDYIEMIEAFCSMGGGALDMDTIVSGESWEAALRSAGGVIATMEEVEGSVDATGFVVARPPGHHALRDRAMGFCIFNNVVVATGWLRSRGQRVAILDWDVHHGNGTEAMVGHDSDVLYVSLHQSPFYPFEGDPQALDNGTAPGTVFNIPLMAGTAGDVYRQAWQSLVLPALTRFEPDWVLVSAGYDAHHLDHLAGLRLVADDYGWIAGELARVFPVSRTVTVLEGGYDLDALRESAKATVEGFAGQYEPGPSFTSPPGAFESLERIRHIAAKHFPV
;
A
#
# COMPACT_ATOMS: atom_id res chain seq x y z
N MET A 1 11.92 -2.43 19.20
CA MET A 1 10.88 -2.91 18.25
C MET A 1 11.40 -4.07 17.43
N GLN A 2 10.59 -5.10 17.19
CA GLN A 2 10.84 -6.21 16.28
C GLN A 2 10.09 -5.98 14.97
N LEU A 3 10.69 -6.32 13.84
CA LEU A 3 10.05 -6.29 12.53
C LEU A 3 9.75 -7.73 12.07
N ILE A 4 8.48 -8.06 11.92
CA ILE A 4 8.04 -9.31 11.30
C ILE A 4 8.06 -9.12 9.78
N VAL A 5 8.89 -9.90 9.08
CA VAL A 5 9.03 -9.80 7.62
C VAL A 5 8.48 -11.05 6.97
N ALA A 6 7.37 -10.91 6.24
CA ALA A 6 6.79 -11.99 5.46
C ALA A 6 7.25 -11.93 4.00
N SER A 7 7.70 -13.05 3.46
CA SER A 7 8.04 -13.21 2.04
C SER A 7 7.95 -14.68 1.63
N HIS A 8 7.90 -14.95 0.32
CA HIS A 8 7.94 -16.32 -0.19
C HIS A 8 8.75 -16.39 -1.51
N PRO A 9 9.51 -17.48 -1.76
CA PRO A 9 10.24 -17.67 -3.02
C PRO A 9 9.38 -17.57 -4.29
N ALA A 10 8.11 -17.97 -4.25
CA ALA A 10 7.18 -17.84 -5.36
C ALA A 10 7.09 -16.40 -5.91
N SER A 11 7.32 -15.39 -5.07
CA SER A 11 7.37 -14.00 -5.52
C SER A 11 8.51 -13.73 -6.53
N LEU A 12 9.56 -14.56 -6.56
CA LEU A 12 10.65 -14.48 -7.53
C LEU A 12 10.32 -15.21 -8.83
N GLU A 13 9.43 -16.20 -8.76
CA GLU A 13 9.04 -17.04 -9.90
C GLU A 13 7.88 -16.43 -10.72
N HIS A 14 7.18 -15.43 -10.18
CA HIS A 14 6.19 -14.66 -10.92
C HIS A 14 6.87 -13.92 -12.08
N ASP A 15 6.74 -14.45 -13.32
CA ASP A 15 7.39 -13.89 -14.52
C ASP A 15 6.43 -12.91 -15.21
N THR A 16 6.76 -11.64 -15.15
CA THR A 16 6.06 -10.53 -15.82
C THR A 16 6.67 -10.19 -17.19
N SER A 17 7.60 -10.99 -17.70
CA SER A 17 8.39 -10.80 -18.91
C SER A 17 9.64 -9.92 -18.73
N ARG A 18 10.54 -10.00 -19.74
CA ARG A 18 11.77 -9.19 -19.76
C ARG A 18 11.43 -7.70 -19.88
N ASN A 19 12.16 -6.89 -19.13
CA ASN A 19 12.04 -5.43 -19.10
C ASN A 19 10.72 -4.90 -18.52
N HIS A 20 9.93 -5.74 -17.87
CA HIS A 20 8.77 -5.27 -17.13
C HIS A 20 9.25 -4.54 -15.86
N PRO A 21 8.69 -3.35 -15.54
CA PRO A 21 9.10 -2.60 -14.35
C PRO A 21 8.83 -3.38 -13.06
N GLU A 22 7.66 -4.04 -12.97
CA GLU A 22 7.32 -4.94 -11.86
C GLU A 22 8.10 -6.24 -12.03
N SER A 23 9.35 -6.26 -11.54
CA SER A 23 10.32 -7.34 -11.77
C SER A 23 10.66 -8.11 -10.48
N PRO A 24 11.11 -9.38 -10.58
CA PRO A 24 11.55 -10.15 -9.42
C PRO A 24 12.62 -9.48 -8.56
N GLN A 25 13.46 -8.63 -9.15
CA GLN A 25 14.56 -7.94 -8.47
C GLN A 25 14.08 -6.96 -7.38
N ARG A 26 12.82 -6.54 -7.43
CA ARG A 26 12.20 -5.70 -6.41
C ARG A 26 12.21 -6.37 -5.02
N VAL A 27 11.95 -7.67 -4.96
CA VAL A 27 11.93 -8.45 -3.72
C VAL A 27 13.28 -8.43 -2.98
N PRO A 28 14.42 -8.83 -3.59
CA PRO A 28 15.71 -8.76 -2.93
C PRO A 28 16.15 -7.32 -2.62
N ALA A 29 15.75 -6.31 -3.38
CA ALA A 29 16.06 -4.91 -3.08
C ALA A 29 15.40 -4.47 -1.76
N VAL A 30 14.11 -4.72 -1.60
CA VAL A 30 13.39 -4.44 -0.33
C VAL A 30 13.99 -5.22 0.83
N LEU A 31 14.18 -6.53 0.67
CA LEU A 31 14.77 -7.38 1.72
C LEU A 31 16.17 -6.91 2.15
N ALA A 32 16.97 -6.39 1.20
CA ALA A 32 18.28 -5.81 1.51
C ALA A 32 18.12 -4.54 2.38
N GLY A 33 17.22 -3.62 2.02
CA GLY A 33 16.96 -2.42 2.81
C GLY A 33 16.48 -2.75 4.24
N LEU A 34 15.55 -3.70 4.38
CA LEU A 34 15.09 -4.15 5.70
C LEU A 34 16.23 -4.74 6.54
N LYS A 35 17.14 -5.53 5.94
CA LYS A 35 18.30 -6.10 6.62
C LYS A 35 19.34 -5.05 7.03
N GLU A 36 19.47 -3.98 6.28
CA GLU A 36 20.37 -2.87 6.55
C GLU A 36 19.84 -1.92 7.64
N SER A 37 18.57 -2.04 8.00
CA SER A 37 17.98 -1.25 9.07
C SER A 37 18.56 -1.68 10.44
N SER A 38 18.46 -0.78 11.42
CA SER A 38 18.86 -1.04 12.80
C SER A 38 17.83 -1.87 13.59
N VAL A 39 16.73 -2.31 12.95
CA VAL A 39 15.61 -3.01 13.58
C VAL A 39 15.86 -4.52 13.61
N THR A 40 15.49 -5.18 14.71
CA THR A 40 15.61 -6.64 14.80
C THR A 40 14.59 -7.33 13.91
N LEU A 41 15.05 -8.15 12.96
CA LEU A 41 14.18 -8.85 12.01
C LEU A 41 13.76 -10.23 12.52
N HIS A 42 12.50 -10.57 12.32
CA HIS A 42 11.95 -11.92 12.42
C HIS A 42 11.29 -12.27 11.08
N SER A 43 11.88 -13.21 10.35
CA SER A 43 11.36 -13.61 9.04
C SER A 43 10.37 -14.76 9.16
N ILE A 44 9.24 -14.65 8.49
CA ILE A 44 8.25 -15.71 8.32
C ILE A 44 8.07 -16.02 6.83
N THR A 45 7.73 -17.27 6.53
CA THR A 45 7.36 -17.67 5.17
C THR A 45 5.87 -17.41 4.97
N SER A 46 5.51 -16.61 3.98
CA SER A 46 4.11 -16.31 3.65
C SER A 46 3.35 -17.60 3.31
N PRO A 47 2.30 -17.97 4.05
CA PRO A 47 1.43 -19.08 3.67
C PRO A 47 0.55 -18.70 2.47
N GLU A 48 -0.09 -19.67 1.85
CA GLU A 48 -1.20 -19.39 0.95
C GLU A 48 -2.39 -18.83 1.75
N VAL A 49 -3.08 -17.88 1.16
CA VAL A 49 -4.33 -17.41 1.72
C VAL A 49 -5.42 -18.49 1.61
N ASP A 50 -6.22 -18.65 2.64
CA ASP A 50 -7.41 -19.51 2.56
C ASP A 50 -8.36 -19.00 1.48
N ARG A 51 -8.86 -19.90 0.62
CA ARG A 51 -9.82 -19.55 -0.44
C ARG A 51 -11.04 -18.79 0.07
N LYS A 52 -11.55 -19.17 1.24
CA LYS A 52 -12.67 -18.49 1.90
C LYS A 52 -12.40 -17.00 2.18
N ASP A 53 -11.13 -16.63 2.44
CA ASP A 53 -10.76 -15.24 2.72
C ASP A 53 -10.55 -14.43 1.43
N LEU A 54 -10.12 -15.07 0.32
CA LEU A 54 -10.19 -14.47 -1.02
C LEU A 54 -11.64 -14.22 -1.45
N GLU A 55 -12.52 -15.21 -1.30
CA GLU A 55 -13.94 -15.14 -1.70
C GLU A 55 -14.76 -14.11 -0.90
N ARG A 56 -14.24 -13.60 0.22
CA ARG A 56 -14.87 -12.46 0.93
C ARG A 56 -14.89 -11.20 0.09
N VAL A 57 -13.87 -11.02 -0.74
CA VAL A 57 -13.59 -9.75 -1.43
C VAL A 57 -13.49 -9.87 -2.94
N HIS A 58 -13.07 -11.03 -3.47
CA HIS A 58 -13.03 -11.31 -4.90
C HIS A 58 -14.15 -12.30 -5.28
N ASP A 59 -14.66 -12.15 -6.49
CA ASP A 59 -15.70 -13.04 -7.02
C ASP A 59 -15.15 -14.44 -7.29
N HIS A 60 -15.95 -15.45 -6.95
CA HIS A 60 -15.59 -16.86 -7.14
C HIS A 60 -15.15 -17.15 -8.58
N ASP A 61 -15.92 -16.71 -9.58
CA ASP A 61 -15.62 -16.94 -10.99
C ASP A 61 -14.32 -16.25 -11.44
N TYR A 62 -13.99 -15.10 -10.85
CA TYR A 62 -12.72 -14.43 -11.10
C TYR A 62 -11.54 -15.23 -10.54
N ILE A 63 -11.64 -15.73 -9.32
CA ILE A 63 -10.59 -16.56 -8.70
C ILE A 63 -10.35 -17.83 -9.54
N GLU A 64 -11.42 -18.52 -9.95
CA GLU A 64 -11.35 -19.69 -10.83
C GLU A 64 -10.70 -19.36 -12.19
N MET A 65 -11.05 -18.21 -12.76
CA MET A 65 -10.48 -17.75 -14.02
C MET A 65 -8.97 -17.52 -13.91
N ILE A 66 -8.50 -16.85 -12.86
CA ILE A 66 -7.06 -16.62 -12.64
C ILE A 66 -6.31 -17.93 -12.45
N GLU A 67 -6.83 -18.85 -11.62
CA GLU A 67 -6.24 -20.18 -11.39
C GLU A 67 -6.11 -20.96 -12.71
N ALA A 68 -7.20 -21.04 -13.47
CA ALA A 68 -7.20 -21.72 -14.76
C ALA A 68 -6.25 -21.08 -15.79
N PHE A 69 -6.21 -19.74 -15.84
CA PHE A 69 -5.36 -19.02 -16.77
C PHE A 69 -3.87 -19.22 -16.47
N CYS A 70 -3.48 -19.16 -15.20
CA CYS A 70 -2.11 -19.48 -14.77
C CYS A 70 -1.77 -20.95 -15.06
N SER A 71 -2.68 -21.91 -14.80
CA SER A 71 -2.45 -23.34 -15.07
C SER A 71 -2.20 -23.65 -16.56
N MET A 72 -2.70 -22.81 -17.46
CA MET A 72 -2.44 -22.91 -18.91
C MET A 72 -1.14 -22.20 -19.35
N GLY A 73 -0.35 -21.67 -18.40
CA GLY A 73 0.91 -20.98 -18.67
C GLY A 73 0.83 -19.46 -18.61
N GLY A 74 -0.35 -18.90 -18.32
CA GLY A 74 -0.54 -17.46 -18.17
C GLY A 74 -0.61 -16.68 -19.48
N GLY A 75 -0.24 -15.40 -19.40
CA GLY A 75 -0.28 -14.43 -20.49
C GLY A 75 -0.65 -13.03 -19.99
N ALA A 76 -1.19 -12.18 -20.86
CA ALA A 76 -1.66 -10.84 -20.50
C ALA A 76 -3.11 -10.89 -20.01
N LEU A 77 -3.36 -10.41 -18.79
CA LEU A 77 -4.72 -10.22 -18.26
C LEU A 77 -5.32 -8.89 -18.73
N ASP A 78 -4.48 -7.89 -18.90
CA ASP A 78 -4.79 -6.61 -19.55
C ASP A 78 -3.54 -6.07 -20.29
N MET A 79 -3.47 -4.75 -20.56
CA MET A 79 -2.39 -4.16 -21.36
C MET A 79 -1.02 -4.23 -20.68
N ASP A 80 -0.97 -4.30 -19.35
CA ASP A 80 0.25 -4.23 -18.55
C ASP A 80 0.32 -5.25 -17.39
N THR A 81 -0.72 -6.05 -17.17
CA THR A 81 -0.75 -7.08 -16.13
C THR A 81 -0.47 -8.45 -16.73
N ILE A 82 0.79 -8.88 -16.62
CA ILE A 82 1.28 -10.13 -17.18
C ILE A 82 1.39 -11.18 -16.06
N VAL A 83 0.92 -12.39 -16.34
CA VAL A 83 1.03 -13.55 -15.44
C VAL A 83 1.69 -14.74 -16.13
N SER A 84 2.34 -15.58 -15.33
CA SER A 84 2.94 -16.87 -15.73
C SER A 84 2.24 -18.03 -15.01
N GLY A 85 2.72 -19.25 -15.22
CA GLY A 85 2.22 -20.42 -14.48
C GLY A 85 2.38 -20.28 -12.96
N GLU A 86 3.47 -19.68 -12.53
CA GLU A 86 3.84 -19.52 -11.13
C GLU A 86 3.15 -18.33 -10.45
N SER A 87 2.47 -17.49 -11.22
CA SER A 87 1.81 -16.27 -10.69
C SER A 87 0.65 -16.58 -9.74
N TRP A 88 -0.02 -17.70 -9.92
CA TRP A 88 -1.09 -18.15 -9.03
C TRP A 88 -0.57 -18.34 -7.60
N GLU A 89 0.47 -19.14 -7.41
CA GLU A 89 1.08 -19.33 -6.09
C GLU A 89 1.60 -18.02 -5.51
N ALA A 90 2.29 -17.22 -6.30
CA ALA A 90 2.81 -15.93 -5.86
C ALA A 90 1.71 -15.00 -5.35
N ALA A 91 0.57 -14.91 -6.05
CA ALA A 91 -0.58 -14.10 -5.64
C ALA A 91 -1.22 -14.60 -4.35
N LEU A 92 -1.38 -15.92 -4.18
CA LEU A 92 -1.88 -16.52 -2.94
C LEU A 92 -0.95 -16.24 -1.75
N ARG A 93 0.38 -16.32 -1.97
CA ARG A 93 1.39 -16.04 -0.95
C ARG A 93 1.45 -14.55 -0.58
N SER A 94 1.25 -13.65 -1.56
CA SER A 94 1.18 -12.21 -1.29
C SER A 94 0.03 -11.88 -0.35
N ALA A 95 -1.18 -12.34 -0.64
CA ALA A 95 -2.35 -12.10 0.20
C ALA A 95 -2.28 -12.83 1.56
N GLY A 96 -1.86 -14.10 1.57
CA GLY A 96 -1.73 -14.91 2.80
C GLY A 96 -0.65 -14.38 3.74
N GLY A 97 0.42 -13.81 3.19
CA GLY A 97 1.48 -13.18 3.96
C GLY A 97 0.98 -12.01 4.80
N VAL A 98 -0.02 -11.24 4.32
CA VAL A 98 -0.57 -10.11 5.09
C VAL A 98 -1.30 -10.63 6.34
N ILE A 99 -2.18 -11.62 6.18
CA ILE A 99 -2.93 -12.22 7.30
C ILE A 99 -1.97 -12.85 8.32
N ALA A 100 -1.01 -13.65 7.86
CA ALA A 100 -0.04 -14.28 8.75
C ALA A 100 0.82 -13.26 9.51
N THR A 101 1.20 -12.16 8.85
CA THR A 101 1.95 -11.09 9.51
C THR A 101 1.12 -10.41 10.59
N MET A 102 -0.17 -10.17 10.35
CA MET A 102 -1.06 -9.61 11.38
C MET A 102 -1.20 -10.54 12.59
N GLU A 103 -1.35 -11.84 12.37
CA GLU A 103 -1.42 -12.83 13.45
C GLU A 103 -0.13 -12.86 14.31
N GLU A 104 1.04 -12.77 13.68
CA GLU A 104 2.32 -12.70 14.39
C GLU A 104 2.49 -11.38 15.16
N VAL A 105 2.11 -10.26 14.57
CA VAL A 105 2.20 -8.93 15.20
C VAL A 105 1.21 -8.83 16.36
N GLU A 106 0.00 -9.37 16.25
CA GLU A 106 -1.02 -9.34 17.31
C GLU A 106 -0.55 -10.04 18.59
N GLY A 107 0.29 -11.06 18.47
CA GLY A 107 0.91 -11.76 19.61
C GLY A 107 2.03 -10.99 20.30
N SER A 108 2.44 -9.82 19.79
CA SER A 108 3.59 -9.05 20.27
C SER A 108 3.18 -7.64 20.74
N VAL A 109 3.85 -7.12 21.77
CA VAL A 109 3.61 -5.76 22.29
C VAL A 109 4.47 -4.71 21.57
N ASP A 110 5.59 -5.11 20.96
CA ASP A 110 6.59 -4.22 20.36
C ASP A 110 7.09 -4.77 19.02
N ALA A 111 6.14 -5.12 18.15
CA ALA A 111 6.44 -5.56 16.79
C ALA A 111 5.57 -4.80 15.77
N THR A 112 6.08 -4.67 14.55
CA THR A 112 5.33 -4.25 13.37
C THR A 112 5.58 -5.23 12.23
N GLY A 113 4.74 -5.20 11.19
CA GLY A 113 4.85 -6.12 10.07
C GLY A 113 5.28 -5.43 8.77
N PHE A 114 6.07 -6.15 7.96
CA PHE A 114 6.34 -5.79 6.58
C PHE A 114 6.19 -7.01 5.68
N VAL A 115 5.24 -6.94 4.75
CA VAL A 115 5.00 -8.00 3.76
C VAL A 115 5.65 -7.60 2.44
N VAL A 116 6.66 -8.36 2.02
CA VAL A 116 7.32 -8.17 0.74
C VAL A 116 6.49 -8.91 -0.32
N ALA A 117 5.29 -8.34 -0.58
CA ALA A 117 4.33 -8.88 -1.51
C ALA A 117 4.80 -8.68 -2.96
N ARG A 118 4.67 -9.69 -3.78
CA ARG A 118 4.79 -9.67 -5.22
C ARG A 118 4.04 -10.88 -5.78
N PRO A 119 2.99 -10.63 -6.60
CA PRO A 119 2.52 -9.35 -7.17
C PRO A 119 1.95 -8.37 -6.13
N PRO A 120 1.89 -7.04 -6.49
CA PRO A 120 1.19 -6.02 -5.71
C PRO A 120 -0.32 -6.21 -5.77
N GLY A 121 -1.11 -5.32 -5.10
CA GLY A 121 -2.53 -5.59 -4.95
C GLY A 121 -3.50 -4.42 -5.13
N HIS A 122 -3.13 -3.18 -4.86
CA HIS A 122 -4.07 -2.07 -4.64
C HIS A 122 -4.92 -1.67 -5.87
N HIS A 123 -4.52 -2.06 -7.08
CA HIS A 123 -5.32 -1.83 -8.29
C HIS A 123 -6.33 -2.95 -8.60
N ALA A 124 -6.13 -4.17 -8.06
CA ALA A 124 -7.03 -5.28 -8.35
C ALA A 124 -8.43 -5.01 -7.82
N LEU A 125 -9.43 -5.15 -8.70
CA LEU A 125 -10.85 -5.02 -8.41
C LEU A 125 -11.43 -6.37 -7.95
N ARG A 126 -12.70 -6.36 -7.58
CA ARG A 126 -13.41 -7.56 -7.14
C ARG A 126 -13.36 -8.71 -8.16
N ASP A 127 -13.41 -8.35 -9.43
CA ASP A 127 -13.58 -9.25 -10.58
C ASP A 127 -12.55 -9.02 -11.71
N ARG A 128 -11.50 -8.24 -11.46
CA ARG A 128 -10.54 -7.86 -12.50
C ARG A 128 -9.15 -7.56 -11.96
N ALA A 129 -8.13 -8.14 -12.59
CA ALA A 129 -6.73 -7.76 -12.46
C ALA A 129 -6.43 -6.53 -13.28
N MET A 130 -5.58 -5.63 -12.79
CA MET A 130 -5.04 -4.49 -13.53
C MET A 130 -3.87 -3.86 -12.78
N GLY A 131 -3.06 -3.03 -13.47
CA GLY A 131 -1.96 -2.29 -12.85
C GLY A 131 -0.97 -3.22 -12.13
N PHE A 132 -0.60 -4.34 -12.76
CA PHE A 132 0.28 -5.38 -12.22
C PHE A 132 -0.32 -6.20 -11.07
N CYS A 133 -1.51 -5.85 -10.58
CA CYS A 133 -2.17 -6.45 -9.43
C CYS A 133 -3.10 -7.58 -9.84
N ILE A 134 -3.04 -8.71 -9.12
CA ILE A 134 -3.89 -9.89 -9.35
C ILE A 134 -4.99 -9.96 -8.30
N PHE A 135 -4.64 -10.07 -7.02
CA PHE A 135 -5.56 -9.97 -5.90
C PHE A 135 -5.23 -8.75 -5.05
N ASN A 136 -6.22 -8.14 -4.45
CA ASN A 136 -5.99 -6.99 -3.58
C ASN A 136 -5.57 -7.43 -2.19
N ASN A 137 -4.26 -7.51 -1.96
CA ASN A 137 -3.66 -8.08 -0.76
C ASN A 137 -4.16 -7.41 0.53
N VAL A 138 -4.24 -6.08 0.56
CA VAL A 138 -4.71 -5.32 1.73
C VAL A 138 -6.21 -5.45 1.94
N VAL A 139 -7.01 -5.55 0.86
CA VAL A 139 -8.47 -5.75 0.98
C VAL A 139 -8.82 -7.16 1.42
N VAL A 140 -8.07 -8.17 0.98
CA VAL A 140 -8.21 -9.55 1.50
C VAL A 140 -8.00 -9.57 3.02
N ALA A 141 -6.93 -8.94 3.50
CA ALA A 141 -6.65 -8.83 4.93
C ALA A 141 -7.71 -7.99 5.66
N THR A 142 -8.20 -6.92 5.02
CA THR A 142 -9.32 -6.11 5.55
C THR A 142 -10.58 -6.95 5.70
N GLY A 143 -10.96 -7.75 4.70
CA GLY A 143 -12.11 -8.65 4.78
C GLY A 143 -11.99 -9.67 5.92
N TRP A 144 -10.77 -10.18 6.17
CA TRP A 144 -10.48 -11.06 7.29
C TRP A 144 -10.65 -10.34 8.64
N LEU A 145 -10.15 -9.10 8.79
CA LEU A 145 -10.34 -8.27 9.99
C LEU A 145 -11.82 -7.90 10.20
N ARG A 146 -12.52 -7.48 9.14
CA ARG A 146 -13.94 -7.14 9.19
C ARG A 146 -14.80 -8.32 9.63
N SER A 147 -14.45 -9.54 9.22
CA SER A 147 -15.16 -10.76 9.70
C SER A 147 -15.02 -11.00 11.21
N ARG A 148 -14.08 -10.29 11.86
CA ARG A 148 -13.84 -10.28 13.31
C ARG A 148 -14.41 -9.05 14.01
N GLY A 149 -15.13 -8.19 13.27
CA GLY A 149 -15.71 -6.94 13.78
C GLY A 149 -14.70 -5.82 14.01
N GLN A 150 -13.47 -5.93 13.43
CA GLN A 150 -12.43 -4.92 13.60
C GLN A 150 -12.63 -3.75 12.61
N ARG A 151 -12.36 -2.54 13.05
CA ARG A 151 -12.29 -1.34 12.21
C ARG A 151 -10.90 -1.21 11.60
N VAL A 152 -10.81 -0.90 10.31
CA VAL A 152 -9.54 -0.90 9.57
C VAL A 152 -9.32 0.43 8.88
N ALA A 153 -8.12 1.00 9.03
CA ALA A 153 -7.67 2.06 8.14
C ALA A 153 -6.65 1.51 7.14
N ILE A 154 -6.83 1.84 5.87
CA ILE A 154 -5.88 1.57 4.79
C ILE A 154 -5.28 2.91 4.38
N LEU A 155 -3.98 3.06 4.59
CA LEU A 155 -3.20 4.22 4.17
C LEU A 155 -2.37 3.84 2.95
N ASP A 156 -2.69 4.43 1.81
CA ASP A 156 -2.04 4.14 0.54
C ASP A 156 -1.16 5.32 0.14
N TRP A 157 0.15 5.11 0.14
CA TRP A 157 1.12 6.11 -0.30
C TRP A 157 1.85 5.74 -1.60
N ASP A 158 1.37 4.70 -2.30
CA ASP A 158 1.75 4.48 -3.69
C ASP A 158 1.47 5.74 -4.52
N VAL A 159 2.30 5.99 -5.53
CA VAL A 159 2.12 7.17 -6.39
C VAL A 159 0.86 7.09 -7.24
N HIS A 160 0.37 5.88 -7.49
CA HIS A 160 -0.87 5.63 -8.21
C HIS A 160 -2.06 5.55 -7.25
N HIS A 161 -3.20 6.01 -7.68
CA HIS A 161 -4.45 5.83 -6.93
C HIS A 161 -4.80 4.34 -6.85
N GLY A 162 -5.00 3.82 -5.64
CA GLY A 162 -5.43 2.42 -5.42
C GLY A 162 -6.92 2.24 -5.68
N ASN A 163 -7.31 2.38 -6.94
CA ASN A 163 -8.70 2.33 -7.39
C ASN A 163 -9.42 1.03 -7.04
N GLY A 164 -8.70 -0.09 -7.04
CA GLY A 164 -9.25 -1.39 -6.62
C GLY A 164 -9.60 -1.39 -5.13
N THR A 165 -8.72 -0.85 -4.30
CA THR A 165 -8.98 -0.71 -2.86
C THR A 165 -10.18 0.19 -2.62
N GLU A 166 -10.21 1.40 -3.19
CA GLU A 166 -11.35 2.32 -3.04
C GLU A 166 -12.68 1.67 -3.45
N ALA A 167 -12.72 1.04 -4.63
CA ALA A 167 -13.93 0.43 -5.16
C ALA A 167 -14.48 -0.69 -4.26
N MET A 168 -13.60 -1.45 -3.62
CA MET A 168 -14.02 -2.59 -2.79
C MET A 168 -14.36 -2.22 -1.35
N VAL A 169 -13.75 -1.16 -0.78
CA VAL A 169 -13.98 -0.81 0.63
C VAL A 169 -14.78 0.47 0.83
N GLY A 170 -14.92 1.33 -0.16
CA GLY A 170 -15.53 2.66 -0.03
C GLY A 170 -17.02 2.67 0.36
N HIS A 171 -17.63 1.51 0.49
CA HIS A 171 -19.01 1.33 0.96
C HIS A 171 -19.12 0.82 2.41
N ASP A 172 -18.01 0.47 3.06
CA ASP A 172 -17.99 -0.02 4.45
C ASP A 172 -17.63 1.13 5.40
N SER A 173 -18.56 1.52 6.27
CA SER A 173 -18.38 2.60 7.25
C SER A 173 -17.33 2.29 8.33
N ASP A 174 -16.91 1.05 8.46
CA ASP A 174 -15.85 0.61 9.39
C ASP A 174 -14.50 0.41 8.70
N VAL A 175 -14.36 0.89 7.46
CA VAL A 175 -13.08 0.93 6.74
C VAL A 175 -12.79 2.35 6.29
N LEU A 176 -11.68 2.92 6.74
CA LEU A 176 -11.14 4.19 6.23
C LEU A 176 -10.12 3.90 5.14
N TYR A 177 -10.28 4.47 3.95
CA TYR A 177 -9.28 4.46 2.89
C TYR A 177 -8.74 5.87 2.66
N VAL A 178 -7.42 6.03 2.72
CA VAL A 178 -6.73 7.29 2.45
C VAL A 178 -5.67 7.04 1.39
N SER A 179 -5.71 7.77 0.27
CA SER A 179 -4.73 7.66 -0.81
C SER A 179 -4.07 9.01 -1.11
N LEU A 180 -2.73 9.04 -1.11
CA LEU A 180 -1.93 10.18 -1.56
C LEU A 180 -1.29 9.82 -2.90
N HIS A 181 -1.84 10.28 -4.01
CA HIS A 181 -1.43 9.85 -5.34
C HIS A 181 -1.19 11.03 -6.29
N GLN A 182 -0.42 10.80 -7.35
CA GLN A 182 -0.24 11.79 -8.41
C GLN A 182 -1.53 11.93 -9.23
N SER A 183 -1.93 13.15 -9.56
CA SER A 183 -3.06 13.43 -10.45
C SER A 183 -2.78 14.69 -11.30
N PRO A 184 -3.18 14.68 -12.62
CA PRO A 184 -3.76 13.55 -13.38
C PRO A 184 -2.69 12.47 -13.68
N PHE A 185 -2.99 11.22 -13.36
CA PHE A 185 -2.10 10.09 -13.60
C PHE A 185 -2.89 8.77 -13.66
N TYR A 186 -2.24 7.64 -14.09
CA TYR A 186 -2.88 6.33 -14.04
C TYR A 186 -3.41 6.03 -12.63
N PRO A 187 -4.56 5.41 -12.45
CA PRO A 187 -5.54 4.95 -13.44
C PRO A 187 -6.57 6.02 -13.86
N PHE A 188 -6.30 7.32 -13.66
CA PHE A 188 -7.17 8.47 -13.97
C PHE A 188 -8.44 8.54 -13.12
N GLU A 189 -8.35 8.02 -11.91
CA GLU A 189 -9.37 8.00 -10.88
C GLU A 189 -8.86 8.70 -9.61
N GLY A 190 -9.62 8.75 -8.52
CA GLY A 190 -9.19 9.35 -7.25
C GLY A 190 -9.48 10.84 -7.14
N ASP A 191 -10.64 11.30 -7.63
CA ASP A 191 -11.07 12.70 -7.46
C ASP A 191 -11.30 13.01 -5.96
N PRO A 192 -10.78 14.13 -5.42
CA PRO A 192 -11.02 14.52 -4.04
C PRO A 192 -12.50 14.81 -3.73
N GLN A 193 -13.33 15.03 -4.75
CA GLN A 193 -14.78 15.19 -4.59
C GLN A 193 -15.52 13.85 -4.46
N ALA A 194 -14.86 12.72 -4.76
CA ALA A 194 -15.41 11.38 -4.55
C ALA A 194 -15.49 10.98 -3.05
N LEU A 195 -15.15 11.89 -2.12
CA LEU A 195 -15.32 11.74 -0.67
C LEU A 195 -16.75 11.38 -0.24
N ASP A 196 -17.71 11.54 -1.11
CA ASP A 196 -19.10 11.20 -0.90
C ASP A 196 -19.61 10.34 -2.05
N ASN A 197 -19.19 9.07 -2.11
CA ASN A 197 -19.76 8.11 -3.05
C ASN A 197 -21.15 7.60 -2.61
N GLY A 198 -21.74 8.23 -1.58
CA GLY A 198 -23.14 8.05 -1.18
C GLY A 198 -23.44 6.85 -0.29
N THR A 199 -22.51 5.90 -0.09
CA THR A 199 -22.77 4.67 0.69
C THR A 199 -22.14 4.68 2.07
N ALA A 200 -20.96 5.29 2.22
CA ALA A 200 -20.24 5.45 3.50
C ALA A 200 -19.53 6.81 3.52
N PRO A 201 -20.25 7.95 3.70
CA PRO A 201 -19.65 9.27 3.66
C PRO A 201 -18.52 9.43 4.67
N GLY A 202 -17.39 9.95 4.21
CA GLY A 202 -16.27 10.25 5.08
C GLY A 202 -15.35 9.07 5.40
N THR A 203 -15.41 7.98 4.64
CA THR A 203 -14.51 6.83 4.77
C THR A 203 -13.52 6.69 3.63
N VAL A 204 -13.68 7.44 2.55
CA VAL A 204 -12.72 7.54 1.43
C VAL A 204 -12.10 8.93 1.41
N PHE A 205 -10.78 9.00 1.35
CA PHE A 205 -10.03 10.25 1.41
C PHE A 205 -8.95 10.31 0.34
N ASN A 206 -9.29 10.88 -0.83
CA ASN A 206 -8.36 11.06 -1.94
C ASN A 206 -7.60 12.38 -1.83
N ILE A 207 -6.28 12.32 -1.88
CA ILE A 207 -5.35 13.47 -1.82
C ILE A 207 -4.54 13.48 -3.12
N PRO A 208 -5.12 13.97 -4.24
CA PRO A 208 -4.42 14.07 -5.52
C PRO A 208 -3.35 15.15 -5.47
N LEU A 209 -2.13 14.78 -5.78
CA LEU A 209 -0.94 15.63 -5.77
C LEU A 209 -0.44 15.87 -7.19
N MET A 210 -0.09 17.10 -7.52
CA MET A 210 0.45 17.41 -8.84
C MET A 210 1.88 16.87 -9.02
N ALA A 211 2.25 16.56 -10.26
CA ALA A 211 3.64 16.21 -10.58
C ALA A 211 4.62 17.28 -10.08
N GLY A 212 5.77 16.86 -9.58
CA GLY A 212 6.76 17.70 -8.94
C GLY A 212 6.54 17.93 -7.44
N THR A 213 5.42 17.50 -6.86
CA THR A 213 5.23 17.56 -5.41
C THR A 213 6.31 16.75 -4.70
N ALA A 214 6.91 17.35 -3.69
CA ALA A 214 8.00 16.81 -2.88
C ALA A 214 7.58 16.65 -1.41
N GLY A 215 8.52 16.25 -0.56
CA GLY A 215 8.27 15.96 0.85
C GLY A 215 7.72 17.12 1.66
N ASP A 216 8.00 18.37 1.30
CA ASP A 216 7.48 19.55 2.01
C ASP A 216 5.94 19.62 1.98
N VAL A 217 5.33 19.47 0.81
CA VAL A 217 3.85 19.44 0.65
C VAL A 217 3.30 18.10 1.08
N TYR A 218 3.98 17.00 0.78
CA TYR A 218 3.55 15.65 1.16
C TYR A 218 3.43 15.49 2.68
N ARG A 219 4.45 15.93 3.43
CA ARG A 219 4.44 15.93 4.90
C ARG A 219 3.34 16.83 5.45
N GLN A 220 3.08 17.98 4.82
CA GLN A 220 1.99 18.87 5.22
C GLN A 220 0.61 18.21 4.98
N ALA A 221 0.42 17.51 3.85
CA ALA A 221 -0.80 16.73 3.59
C ALA A 221 -0.99 15.65 4.66
N TRP A 222 0.09 14.93 5.00
CA TRP A 222 0.07 13.89 6.03
C TRP A 222 -0.38 14.43 7.38
N GLN A 223 0.24 15.52 7.86
CA GLN A 223 -0.08 16.14 9.16
C GLN A 223 -1.46 16.75 9.21
N SER A 224 -1.90 17.40 8.12
CA SER A 224 -3.14 18.19 8.15
C SER A 224 -4.38 17.43 7.70
N LEU A 225 -4.23 16.27 7.05
CA LEU A 225 -5.34 15.50 6.50
C LEU A 225 -5.31 14.04 6.99
N VAL A 226 -4.20 13.31 6.77
CA VAL A 226 -4.13 11.87 7.06
C VAL A 226 -4.22 11.58 8.54
N LEU A 227 -3.35 12.18 9.36
CA LEU A 227 -3.33 11.91 10.79
C LEU A 227 -4.63 12.35 11.52
N PRO A 228 -5.24 13.51 11.21
CA PRO A 228 -6.55 13.86 11.76
C PRO A 228 -7.66 12.89 11.36
N ALA A 229 -7.71 12.44 10.09
CA ALA A 229 -8.68 11.45 9.62
C ALA A 229 -8.52 10.12 10.37
N LEU A 230 -7.29 9.63 10.49
CA LEU A 230 -6.96 8.40 11.22
C LEU A 230 -7.35 8.50 12.70
N THR A 231 -6.95 9.59 13.36
CA THR A 231 -7.24 9.80 14.79
C THR A 231 -8.76 9.85 15.07
N ARG A 232 -9.52 10.49 14.19
CA ARG A 232 -10.98 10.57 14.32
C ARG A 232 -11.66 9.23 14.02
N PHE A 233 -11.12 8.47 13.08
CA PHE A 233 -11.70 7.18 12.68
C PHE A 233 -11.53 6.11 13.75
N GLU A 234 -10.48 6.21 14.58
CA GLU A 234 -10.17 5.25 15.66
C GLU A 234 -10.18 3.78 15.18
N PRO A 235 -9.31 3.40 14.24
CA PRO A 235 -9.24 2.02 13.76
C PRO A 235 -8.66 1.07 14.81
N ASP A 236 -8.98 -0.21 14.70
CA ASP A 236 -8.31 -1.28 15.44
C ASP A 236 -7.00 -1.70 14.77
N TRP A 237 -6.92 -1.55 13.43
CA TRP A 237 -5.75 -1.87 12.61
C TRP A 237 -5.48 -0.82 11.54
N VAL A 238 -4.21 -0.61 11.26
CA VAL A 238 -3.72 0.15 10.11
C VAL A 238 -2.99 -0.78 9.15
N LEU A 239 -3.45 -0.85 7.91
CA LEU A 239 -2.76 -1.48 6.81
C LEU A 239 -2.19 -0.39 5.91
N VAL A 240 -0.95 -0.55 5.50
CA VAL A 240 -0.29 0.42 4.63
C VAL A 240 -0.03 -0.22 3.28
N SER A 241 -0.68 0.28 2.22
CA SER A 241 -0.29 0.03 0.83
C SER A 241 0.94 0.88 0.54
N ALA A 242 2.12 0.25 0.58
CA ALA A 242 3.40 0.91 0.54
C ALA A 242 4.05 0.81 -0.83
N GLY A 243 3.66 1.71 -1.74
CA GLY A 243 4.42 1.97 -2.95
C GLY A 243 5.59 2.93 -2.69
N TYR A 244 6.67 2.76 -3.40
CA TYR A 244 7.85 3.63 -3.32
C TYR A 244 8.16 4.33 -4.65
N ASP A 245 7.23 4.30 -5.58
CA ASP A 245 7.29 4.93 -6.90
C ASP A 245 7.01 6.45 -6.90
N ALA A 246 6.60 7.01 -5.75
CA ALA A 246 6.64 8.46 -5.54
C ALA A 246 8.07 8.99 -5.31
N HIS A 247 9.09 8.11 -5.20
CA HIS A 247 10.48 8.50 -5.03
C HIS A 247 11.03 9.18 -6.31
N HIS A 248 11.84 10.24 -6.15
CA HIS A 248 12.35 11.05 -7.28
C HIS A 248 13.23 10.30 -8.28
N LEU A 249 13.76 9.14 -7.91
CA LEU A 249 14.52 8.25 -8.81
C LEU A 249 13.63 7.29 -9.60
N ASP A 250 12.37 7.13 -9.20
CA ASP A 250 11.45 6.28 -9.94
C ASP A 250 11.04 6.96 -11.25
N HIS A 251 11.15 6.20 -12.34
CA HIS A 251 10.93 6.71 -13.68
C HIS A 251 9.49 6.59 -14.18
N LEU A 252 8.62 5.91 -13.41
CA LEU A 252 7.21 5.73 -13.79
C LEU A 252 6.31 6.87 -13.33
N ALA A 253 6.80 7.80 -12.48
CA ALA A 253 5.98 8.87 -11.96
C ALA A 253 6.74 10.19 -11.86
N GLY A 254 6.07 11.23 -11.42
CA GLY A 254 6.61 12.59 -11.38
C GLY A 254 6.61 13.23 -10.00
N LEU A 255 6.25 12.52 -8.92
CA LEU A 255 6.48 13.02 -7.55
C LEU A 255 7.97 12.98 -7.21
N ARG A 256 8.37 13.69 -6.16
CA ARG A 256 9.78 13.88 -5.83
C ARG A 256 10.08 13.64 -4.36
N LEU A 257 9.56 12.51 -3.82
CA LEU A 257 9.93 12.09 -2.48
C LEU A 257 11.36 11.54 -2.44
N VAL A 258 11.93 11.51 -1.26
CA VAL A 258 13.19 10.84 -0.93
C VAL A 258 12.93 9.79 0.14
N ALA A 259 13.85 8.87 0.36
CA ALA A 259 13.72 7.84 1.40
C ALA A 259 13.38 8.43 2.78
N ASP A 260 13.96 9.60 3.09
CA ASP A 260 13.69 10.34 4.32
C ASP A 260 12.23 10.79 4.50
N ASP A 261 11.49 10.98 3.42
CA ASP A 261 10.07 11.32 3.52
C ASP A 261 9.26 10.12 4.01
N TYR A 262 9.55 8.90 3.52
CA TYR A 262 8.89 7.67 3.98
C TYR A 262 9.21 7.35 5.44
N GLY A 263 10.47 7.54 5.85
CA GLY A 263 10.87 7.41 7.25
C GLY A 263 10.12 8.37 8.16
N TRP A 264 9.97 9.61 7.73
CA TRP A 264 9.24 10.62 8.49
C TRP A 264 7.74 10.29 8.61
N ILE A 265 7.05 9.92 7.53
CA ILE A 265 5.62 9.58 7.59
C ILE A 265 5.36 8.33 8.43
N ALA A 266 6.22 7.31 8.37
CA ALA A 266 6.14 6.14 9.24
C ALA A 266 6.35 6.50 10.71
N GLY A 267 7.30 7.40 11.02
CA GLY A 267 7.53 7.91 12.37
C GLY A 267 6.35 8.71 12.91
N GLU A 268 5.73 9.56 12.09
CA GLU A 268 4.54 10.31 12.50
C GLU A 268 3.33 9.37 12.74
N LEU A 269 3.17 8.32 11.90
CA LEU A 269 2.14 7.31 12.13
C LEU A 269 2.36 6.59 13.47
N ALA A 270 3.59 6.17 13.76
CA ALA A 270 3.94 5.50 15.01
C ALA A 270 3.72 6.34 16.28
N ARG A 271 3.69 7.67 16.16
CA ARG A 271 3.39 8.57 17.27
C ARG A 271 1.92 8.58 17.65
N VAL A 272 1.02 8.33 16.70
CA VAL A 272 -0.43 8.45 16.88
C VAL A 272 -1.15 7.12 16.91
N PHE A 273 -0.49 6.05 16.39
CA PHE A 273 -1.10 4.74 16.29
C PHE A 273 -0.09 3.62 16.69
N PRO A 274 -0.54 2.56 17.40
CA PRO A 274 0.34 1.49 17.84
C PRO A 274 0.99 0.74 16.67
N VAL A 275 2.33 0.63 16.66
CA VAL A 275 3.06 -0.16 15.66
C VAL A 275 2.66 -1.64 15.66
N SER A 276 2.26 -2.17 16.82
CA SER A 276 1.77 -3.55 16.99
C SER A 276 0.37 -3.80 16.40
N ARG A 277 -0.21 -2.82 15.75
CA ARG A 277 -1.47 -2.88 15.00
C ARG A 277 -1.29 -2.30 13.59
N THR A 278 -0.03 -2.21 13.12
CA THR A 278 0.32 -1.68 11.80
C THR A 278 1.06 -2.74 10.99
N VAL A 279 0.60 -2.98 9.76
CA VAL A 279 1.26 -3.85 8.79
C VAL A 279 1.45 -3.12 7.47
N THR A 280 2.70 -3.09 7.01
CA THR A 280 3.10 -2.51 5.73
C THR A 280 3.12 -3.59 4.66
N VAL A 281 2.53 -3.33 3.50
CA VAL A 281 2.45 -4.25 2.37
C VAL A 281 3.04 -3.58 1.14
N LEU A 282 4.05 -4.18 0.54
CA LEU A 282 4.70 -3.66 -0.66
C LEU A 282 3.72 -3.58 -1.83
N GLU A 283 3.64 -2.42 -2.46
CA GLU A 283 2.93 -2.18 -3.72
C GLU A 283 3.93 -1.82 -4.83
N GLY A 284 3.87 -0.61 -5.39
CA GLY A 284 4.76 -0.13 -6.44
C GLY A 284 6.17 0.27 -5.96
N GLY A 285 6.92 0.84 -6.88
CA GLY A 285 8.32 1.21 -6.72
C GLY A 285 9.23 0.37 -7.61
N TYR A 286 9.91 1.02 -8.57
CA TYR A 286 10.55 0.34 -9.70
C TYR A 286 12.03 0.71 -9.87
N ASP A 287 12.51 1.72 -9.16
CA ASP A 287 13.93 1.95 -8.94
C ASP A 287 14.40 1.12 -7.73
N LEU A 288 15.37 0.23 -7.95
CA LEU A 288 15.79 -0.75 -6.94
C LEU A 288 16.55 -0.12 -5.77
N ASP A 289 17.30 0.95 -6.00
CA ASP A 289 18.01 1.66 -4.93
C ASP A 289 17.01 2.47 -4.10
N ALA A 290 16.06 3.15 -4.76
CA ALA A 290 14.97 3.85 -4.08
C ALA A 290 14.13 2.90 -3.19
N LEU A 291 13.78 1.72 -3.71
CA LEU A 291 13.09 0.67 -2.96
C LEU A 291 13.85 0.28 -1.70
N ARG A 292 15.15 -0.02 -1.85
CA ARG A 292 16.02 -0.43 -0.73
C ARG A 292 16.09 0.63 0.36
N GLU A 293 16.38 1.88 -0.05
CA GLU A 293 16.55 2.99 0.88
C GLU A 293 15.24 3.38 1.56
N SER A 294 14.13 3.41 0.80
CA SER A 294 12.81 3.79 1.32
C SER A 294 12.23 2.73 2.26
N ALA A 295 12.36 1.44 1.94
CA ALA A 295 11.94 0.37 2.83
C ALA A 295 12.72 0.39 4.17
N LYS A 296 14.04 0.63 4.11
CA LYS A 296 14.87 0.82 5.30
C LYS A 296 14.39 2.01 6.14
N ALA A 297 14.24 3.17 5.52
CA ALA A 297 13.82 4.39 6.20
C ALA A 297 12.42 4.22 6.84
N THR A 298 11.48 3.57 6.15
CA THR A 298 10.14 3.27 6.67
C THR A 298 10.18 2.52 8.00
N VAL A 299 10.94 1.44 8.09
CA VAL A 299 10.98 0.63 9.32
C VAL A 299 11.79 1.30 10.43
N GLU A 300 12.81 2.09 10.10
CA GLU A 300 13.53 2.94 11.06
C GLU A 300 12.62 4.05 11.59
N GLY A 301 11.72 4.58 10.76
CA GLY A 301 10.67 5.51 11.17
C GLY A 301 9.73 4.90 12.20
N PHE A 302 9.19 3.71 11.94
CA PHE A 302 8.34 3.01 12.91
C PHE A 302 9.08 2.71 14.23
N ALA A 303 10.38 2.48 14.18
CA ALA A 303 11.19 2.27 15.37
C ALA A 303 11.51 3.56 16.15
N GLY A 304 11.10 4.73 15.67
CA GLY A 304 11.46 6.02 16.26
C GLY A 304 12.95 6.35 16.17
N GLN A 305 13.67 5.72 15.24
CA GLN A 305 15.12 5.86 15.04
C GLN A 305 15.47 6.75 13.84
N TYR A 306 14.50 7.57 13.45
CA TYR A 306 14.58 8.36 12.23
C TYR A 306 14.63 9.85 12.54
N GLU A 307 15.63 10.54 11.98
CA GLU A 307 15.75 12.00 11.97
C GLU A 307 15.46 12.50 10.54
N PRO A 308 14.49 13.42 10.36
CA PRO A 308 14.12 13.87 9.02
C PRO A 308 15.29 14.59 8.32
N GLY A 309 15.74 14.02 7.22
CA GLY A 309 16.73 14.62 6.33
C GLY A 309 16.13 15.70 5.42
N PRO A 310 16.98 16.31 4.59
CA PRO A 310 16.53 17.29 3.60
C PRO A 310 15.66 16.62 2.52
N SER A 311 14.59 17.30 2.12
CA SER A 311 13.76 16.92 0.99
C SER A 311 13.83 17.98 -0.12
N PHE A 312 13.30 17.65 -1.30
CA PHE A 312 13.11 18.62 -2.37
C PHE A 312 12.04 19.64 -2.01
N THR A 313 12.02 20.76 -2.73
CA THR A 313 10.97 21.77 -2.63
C THR A 313 9.96 21.57 -3.75
N SER A 314 8.69 21.57 -3.37
CA SER A 314 7.57 21.47 -4.30
C SER A 314 7.40 22.75 -5.13
N PRO A 315 6.84 22.65 -6.35
CA PRO A 315 6.46 23.85 -7.12
C PRO A 315 5.33 24.61 -6.39
N PRO A 316 5.25 25.96 -6.56
CA PRO A 316 4.28 26.79 -5.85
C PRO A 316 2.81 26.29 -5.96
N GLY A 317 2.39 25.82 -7.14
CA GLY A 317 1.05 25.28 -7.37
C GLY A 317 0.69 24.04 -6.53
N ALA A 318 1.68 23.31 -5.99
CA ALA A 318 1.42 22.15 -5.14
C ALA A 318 0.80 22.56 -3.80
N PHE A 319 1.27 23.65 -3.19
CA PHE A 319 0.68 24.18 -1.96
C PHE A 319 -0.74 24.69 -2.19
N GLU A 320 -1.00 25.37 -3.30
CA GLU A 320 -2.35 25.83 -3.66
C GLU A 320 -3.29 24.65 -3.90
N SER A 321 -2.80 23.57 -4.50
CA SER A 321 -3.58 22.35 -4.69
C SER A 321 -3.93 21.71 -3.36
N LEU A 322 -2.99 21.60 -2.43
CA LEU A 322 -3.24 21.05 -1.10
C LEU A 322 -4.29 21.88 -0.33
N GLU A 323 -4.22 23.22 -0.41
CA GLU A 323 -5.22 24.07 0.24
C GLU A 323 -6.63 23.87 -0.33
N ARG A 324 -6.77 23.63 -1.65
CA ARG A 324 -8.07 23.26 -2.24
C ARG A 324 -8.59 21.94 -1.69
N ILE A 325 -7.73 20.92 -1.58
CA ILE A 325 -8.10 19.61 -1.01
C ILE A 325 -8.53 19.77 0.45
N ARG A 326 -7.77 20.53 1.26
CA ARG A 326 -8.14 20.84 2.65
C ARG A 326 -9.50 21.49 2.76
N HIS A 327 -9.82 22.42 1.87
CA HIS A 327 -11.13 23.08 1.84
C HIS A 327 -12.28 22.10 1.48
N ILE A 328 -12.04 21.17 0.58
CA ILE A 328 -13.01 20.10 0.26
C ILE A 328 -13.17 19.18 1.49
N ALA A 329 -12.07 18.73 2.05
CA ALA A 329 -12.05 17.87 3.22
C ALA A 329 -12.81 18.47 4.41
N ALA A 330 -12.62 19.75 4.71
CA ALA A 330 -13.29 20.44 5.81
C ALA A 330 -14.83 20.46 5.69
N LYS A 331 -15.40 20.26 4.51
CA LYS A 331 -16.85 20.17 4.31
C LYS A 331 -17.42 18.81 4.69
N HIS A 332 -16.63 17.76 4.53
CA HIS A 332 -17.00 16.36 4.78
C HIS A 332 -16.49 15.86 6.13
N PHE A 333 -15.43 16.47 6.63
CA PHE A 333 -14.77 16.18 7.91
C PHE A 333 -14.58 17.48 8.67
N PRO A 334 -15.63 18.01 9.35
CA PRO A 334 -15.46 19.21 10.18
C PRO A 334 -14.41 18.91 11.26
N VAL A 335 -13.27 19.59 11.15
CA VAL A 335 -12.13 19.57 12.08
C VAL A 335 -12.50 20.44 13.29
#